data_5581978ea8bcb1147e7b7635273e64d6
#
_entry.id   5581978ea8bcb1147e7b7635273e64d6
#
_cell.length_a   1.000
_cell.length_b   1.000
_cell.length_c   1.000
_cell.angle_alpha   90.00
_cell.angle_beta   90.00
_cell.angle_gamma   90.00
#
_symmetry.space_group_name_H-M   'P 1'
#
loop_
_entity.id
_entity.type
_entity.pdbx_description
1 polymer ?
#
loop_
_entity_poly.entity_id
_entity_poly.type
_entity_poly.pdbx_seq_one_letter_code
_entity_poly.pdbx_strand_id
1 'polypeptide(L)'
;MVVYPISYSPAALERAFEISGTTEILGEPALIIFRRDKTAAAIIYAEPTLDDNNELRHLVVAKLDLVPRKSTRQEESIVAVKRYWEAKAVTQVEGVVVESPARDTRVATTLYEHLILAKDLILMSDHEQYSGGQGIWRRIARSSKHVKVFVLNTENGHFYPYDGERVCYDGESIPESEIWSLSPDESRRGIVLVAEKACE
;
A
#
# COMPACT_ATOMS: atom_id res chain seq x y z
N MET A 1 5.54 -16.90 -4.99
CA MET A 1 6.27 -16.93 -3.71
C MET A 1 7.46 -16.01 -3.85
N VAL A 2 7.54 -14.94 -3.05
CA VAL A 2 8.70 -14.04 -3.07
C VAL A 2 9.77 -14.63 -2.16
N VAL A 3 10.95 -14.86 -2.72
CA VAL A 3 12.11 -15.40 -1.96
C VAL A 3 12.92 -14.21 -1.45
N TYR A 4 13.15 -14.14 -0.16
CA TYR A 4 14.05 -13.16 0.48
C TYR A 4 15.47 -13.74 0.59
N PRO A 5 16.48 -12.86 0.63
CA PRO A 5 16.41 -11.40 0.57
C PRO A 5 16.20 -10.87 -0.86
N ILE A 6 15.35 -9.84 -0.99
CA ILE A 6 15.25 -9.08 -2.23
C ILE A 6 16.32 -8.00 -2.19
N SER A 7 17.04 -7.80 -3.28
CA SER A 7 18.06 -6.76 -3.37
C SER A 7 18.10 -6.12 -4.74
N TYR A 8 18.59 -4.89 -4.80
CA TYR A 8 18.82 -4.17 -6.05
C TYR A 8 20.29 -3.75 -6.16
N SER A 9 20.89 -3.91 -7.34
CA SER A 9 22.18 -3.28 -7.62
C SER A 9 22.03 -1.76 -7.72
N PRO A 10 23.06 -0.96 -7.40
CA PRO A 10 23.01 0.49 -7.58
C PRO A 10 22.58 0.92 -8.98
N ALA A 11 23.09 0.26 -10.02
CA ALA A 11 22.71 0.54 -11.41
C ALA A 11 21.23 0.22 -11.71
N ALA A 12 20.67 -0.82 -11.11
CA ALA A 12 19.24 -1.13 -11.26
C ALA A 12 18.36 -0.09 -10.56
N LEU A 13 18.78 0.41 -9.39
CA LEU A 13 18.10 1.48 -8.69
C LEU A 13 18.10 2.76 -9.52
N GLU A 14 19.25 3.21 -9.96
CA GLU A 14 19.37 4.44 -10.76
C GLU A 14 18.51 4.41 -12.02
N ARG A 15 18.48 3.28 -12.70
CA ARG A 15 17.72 3.12 -13.95
C ARG A 15 16.20 3.06 -13.73
N ALA A 16 15.73 2.34 -12.72
CA ALA A 16 14.32 1.97 -12.58
C ALA A 16 13.55 2.72 -11.50
N PHE A 17 14.25 3.33 -10.56
CA PHE A 17 13.62 3.98 -9.41
C PHE A 17 14.03 5.45 -9.29
N GLU A 18 13.26 6.19 -8.54
CA GLU A 18 13.60 7.49 -7.99
C GLU A 18 13.63 7.40 -6.47
N ILE A 19 14.55 8.11 -5.84
CA ILE A 19 14.55 8.28 -4.38
C ILE A 19 13.43 9.26 -4.07
N SER A 20 12.46 8.82 -3.29
CA SER A 20 11.26 9.57 -2.96
C SER A 20 11.31 10.15 -1.54
N GLY A 21 12.14 9.61 -0.68
CA GLY A 21 12.31 10.04 0.70
C GLY A 21 13.36 9.24 1.43
N THR A 22 13.55 9.59 2.69
CA THR A 22 14.46 8.90 3.62
C THR A 22 13.73 8.52 4.88
N THR A 23 14.19 7.47 5.54
CA THR A 23 13.68 7.00 6.83
C THR A 23 14.79 6.28 7.59
N GLU A 24 14.47 5.76 8.76
CA GLU A 24 15.36 4.93 9.56
C GLU A 24 14.66 3.62 9.91
N ILE A 25 15.34 2.51 9.78
CA ILE A 25 14.81 1.18 10.10
C ILE A 25 15.79 0.46 11.02
N LEU A 26 15.35 0.11 12.22
CA LEU A 26 16.17 -0.56 13.24
C LEU A 26 17.48 0.18 13.58
N GLY A 27 17.47 1.53 13.51
CA GLY A 27 18.65 2.36 13.74
C GLY A 27 19.53 2.58 12.50
N GLU A 28 19.20 1.98 11.36
CA GLU A 28 19.96 2.11 10.13
C GLU A 28 19.26 3.07 9.13
N PRO A 29 20.05 3.93 8.44
CA PRO A 29 19.51 4.79 7.40
C PRO A 29 18.90 3.98 6.25
N ALA A 30 17.74 4.42 5.80
CA ALA A 30 17.02 3.78 4.72
C ALA A 30 16.44 4.79 3.73
N LEU A 31 16.28 4.37 2.48
CA LEU A 31 15.72 5.16 1.39
C LEU A 31 14.34 4.62 1.04
N ILE A 32 13.40 5.53 0.82
CA ILE A 32 12.12 5.22 0.21
C ILE A 32 12.26 5.46 -1.28
N ILE A 33 12.08 4.41 -2.07
CA ILE A 33 12.21 4.45 -3.52
C ILE A 33 10.86 4.19 -4.18
N PHE A 34 10.62 4.88 -5.28
CA PHE A 34 9.41 4.72 -6.08
C PHE A 34 9.80 4.38 -7.51
N ARG A 35 9.20 3.35 -8.05
CA ARG A 35 9.50 2.90 -9.40
C ARG A 35 8.98 3.90 -10.43
N ARG A 36 9.78 4.25 -11.43
CA ARG A 36 9.45 5.28 -12.43
C ARG A 36 8.20 4.95 -13.26
N ASP A 37 7.90 3.67 -13.45
CA ASP A 37 6.68 3.19 -14.10
C ASP A 37 5.47 3.13 -13.15
N LYS A 38 5.63 3.55 -11.89
CA LYS A 38 4.60 3.61 -10.84
C LYS A 38 4.03 2.24 -10.45
N THR A 39 4.74 1.14 -10.73
CA THR A 39 4.26 -0.22 -10.44
C THR A 39 4.72 -0.77 -9.09
N ALA A 40 5.64 -0.09 -8.41
CA ALA A 40 6.13 -0.51 -7.11
C ALA A 40 6.74 0.63 -6.31
N ALA A 41 6.73 0.48 -4.99
CA ALA A 41 7.52 1.27 -4.06
C ALA A 41 8.26 0.33 -3.10
N ALA A 42 9.38 0.78 -2.56
CA ALA A 42 10.12 -0.01 -1.59
C ALA A 42 10.86 0.87 -0.57
N ILE A 43 11.20 0.27 0.56
CA ILE A 43 12.18 0.79 1.50
C ILE A 43 13.40 -0.11 1.41
N ILE A 44 14.56 0.48 1.22
CA ILE A 44 15.85 -0.21 1.11
C ILE A 44 16.84 0.39 2.10
N TYR A 45 17.80 -0.39 2.59
CA TYR A 45 18.92 0.19 3.33
C TYR A 45 19.73 1.14 2.44
N ALA A 46 20.11 2.30 2.98
CA ALA A 46 20.84 3.32 2.23
C ALA A 46 22.26 2.86 1.85
N GLU A 47 22.91 2.13 2.74
CA GLU A 47 24.23 1.58 2.49
C GLU A 47 24.13 0.23 1.79
N PRO A 48 24.77 0.05 0.62
CA PRO A 48 24.80 -1.23 -0.05
C PRO A 48 25.75 -2.19 0.66
N THR A 49 25.44 -3.46 0.63
CA THR A 49 26.28 -4.55 1.14
C THR A 49 26.75 -5.45 0.00
N LEU A 50 27.83 -6.19 0.21
CA LEU A 50 28.28 -7.19 -0.74
C LEU A 50 27.40 -8.44 -0.63
N ASP A 51 26.93 -8.95 -1.76
CA ASP A 51 26.26 -10.23 -1.86
C ASP A 51 27.27 -11.40 -1.95
N ASP A 52 26.79 -12.63 -2.05
CA ASP A 52 27.63 -13.84 -2.16
C ASP A 52 28.54 -13.86 -3.41
N ASN A 53 28.25 -13.01 -4.39
CA ASN A 53 29.05 -12.85 -5.61
C ASN A 53 30.03 -11.66 -5.54
N ASN A 54 30.21 -11.03 -4.37
CA ASN A 54 30.93 -9.79 -4.18
C ASN A 54 30.40 -8.60 -5.00
N GLU A 55 29.09 -8.57 -5.28
CA GLU A 55 28.43 -7.44 -5.92
C GLU A 55 27.75 -6.56 -4.89
N LEU A 56 27.85 -5.23 -5.05
CA LEU A 56 27.15 -4.28 -4.19
C LEU A 56 25.63 -4.36 -4.42
N ARG A 57 24.89 -4.51 -3.33
CA ARG A 57 23.43 -4.64 -3.31
C ARG A 57 22.80 -3.83 -2.18
N HIS A 58 21.76 -3.10 -2.50
CA HIS A 58 20.88 -2.53 -1.49
C HIS A 58 19.80 -3.56 -1.12
N LEU A 59 19.76 -3.95 0.14
CA LEU A 59 18.76 -4.90 0.63
C LEU A 59 17.41 -4.21 0.78
N VAL A 60 16.36 -4.90 0.34
CA VAL A 60 14.97 -4.44 0.45
C VAL A 60 14.41 -4.84 1.79
N VAL A 61 13.96 -3.86 2.56
CA VAL A 61 13.32 -4.02 3.88
C VAL A 61 11.82 -4.24 3.72
N ALA A 62 11.19 -3.47 2.83
CA ALA A 62 9.79 -3.63 2.48
C ALA A 62 9.58 -3.30 1.02
N LYS A 63 8.66 -4.01 0.37
CA LYS A 63 8.24 -3.76 -1.00
C LYS A 63 6.72 -3.77 -1.08
N LEU A 64 6.19 -2.82 -1.82
CA LEU A 64 4.79 -2.67 -2.15
C LEU A 64 4.63 -2.79 -3.67
N ASP A 65 3.85 -3.74 -4.11
CA ASP A 65 3.48 -3.88 -5.51
C ASP A 65 2.16 -3.14 -5.77
N LEU A 66 2.17 -2.31 -6.81
CA LEU A 66 1.06 -1.48 -7.23
C LEU A 66 0.58 -1.94 -8.61
N VAL A 67 -0.72 -2.10 -8.75
CA VAL A 67 -1.28 -2.61 -10.01
C VAL A 67 -1.60 -1.47 -10.96
N PRO A 68 -0.92 -1.42 -12.12
CA PRO A 68 -1.26 -0.45 -13.16
C PRO A 68 -2.33 -0.92 -14.14
N ARG A 69 -3.08 -1.95 -13.94
CA ARG A 69 -4.14 -2.53 -14.82
C ARG A 69 -3.89 -4.01 -15.16
N LYS A 70 -4.64 -4.95 -14.63
CA LYS A 70 -4.47 -6.36 -15.02
C LYS A 70 -5.74 -7.19 -15.12
N SER A 71 -6.88 -6.74 -14.60
CA SER A 71 -8.14 -7.44 -14.80
C SER A 71 -9.28 -6.47 -14.98
N THR A 72 -10.29 -6.86 -15.74
CA THR A 72 -11.52 -6.08 -15.97
C THR A 72 -12.13 -5.59 -14.65
N ARG A 73 -12.12 -6.44 -13.64
CA ARG A 73 -12.69 -6.14 -12.33
C ARG A 73 -11.89 -5.09 -11.56
N GLN A 74 -10.56 -5.16 -11.61
CA GLN A 74 -9.69 -4.13 -11.02
C GLN A 74 -9.89 -2.79 -11.70
N GLU A 75 -10.07 -2.79 -13.02
CA GLU A 75 -10.37 -1.58 -13.78
C GLU A 75 -11.72 -0.98 -13.38
N GLU A 76 -12.75 -1.79 -13.21
CA GLU A 76 -14.08 -1.36 -12.74
C GLU A 76 -14.03 -0.75 -11.35
N SER A 77 -13.30 -1.37 -10.42
CA SER A 77 -13.12 -0.83 -9.07
C SER A 77 -12.34 0.47 -9.05
N ILE A 78 -11.27 0.58 -9.83
CA ILE A 78 -10.53 1.83 -10.00
C ILE A 78 -11.43 2.93 -10.61
N VAL A 79 -12.26 2.60 -11.58
CA VAL A 79 -13.24 3.53 -12.16
C VAL A 79 -14.24 4.00 -11.12
N ALA A 80 -14.76 3.08 -10.30
CA ALA A 80 -15.69 3.42 -9.23
C ALA A 80 -15.05 4.37 -8.20
N VAL A 81 -13.82 4.09 -7.77
CA VAL A 81 -13.06 4.95 -6.86
C VAL A 81 -12.78 6.32 -7.50
N LYS A 82 -12.36 6.35 -8.75
CA LYS A 82 -12.06 7.62 -9.47
C LYS A 82 -13.23 8.59 -9.55
N ARG A 83 -14.47 8.14 -9.49
CA ARG A 83 -15.65 9.03 -9.43
C ARG A 83 -15.62 9.99 -8.24
N TYR A 84 -14.95 9.61 -7.16
CA TYR A 84 -14.83 10.41 -5.95
C TYR A 84 -13.51 11.18 -5.85
N TRP A 85 -12.53 10.84 -6.69
CA TRP A 85 -11.18 11.44 -6.68
C TRP A 85 -10.69 11.71 -8.10
N GLU A 86 -11.49 12.41 -8.92
CA GLU A 86 -11.23 12.63 -10.35
C GLU A 86 -9.87 13.28 -10.64
N ALA A 87 -9.43 14.20 -9.78
CA ALA A 87 -8.18 14.93 -9.95
C ALA A 87 -6.93 14.18 -9.46
N LYS A 88 -7.10 13.03 -8.80
CA LYS A 88 -6.00 12.29 -8.17
C LYS A 88 -5.71 10.95 -8.85
N ALA A 89 -4.46 10.54 -8.76
CA ALA A 89 -4.06 9.22 -9.23
C ALA A 89 -4.52 8.14 -8.22
N VAL A 90 -5.44 7.28 -8.66
CA VAL A 90 -5.88 6.12 -7.91
C VAL A 90 -5.04 4.92 -8.31
N THR A 91 -4.48 4.23 -7.35
CA THR A 91 -3.72 2.99 -7.57
C THR A 91 -4.10 1.92 -6.55
N GLN A 92 -4.15 0.68 -7.00
CA GLN A 92 -4.46 -0.46 -6.14
C GLN A 92 -3.16 -1.06 -5.60
N VAL A 93 -3.18 -1.44 -4.34
CA VAL A 93 -2.12 -2.23 -3.72
C VAL A 93 -2.40 -3.70 -4.02
N GLU A 94 -1.49 -4.36 -4.74
CA GLU A 94 -1.57 -5.79 -5.04
C GLU A 94 -0.99 -6.65 -3.92
N GLY A 95 0.05 -6.15 -3.28
CA GLY A 95 0.67 -6.86 -2.18
C GLY A 95 1.76 -6.05 -1.49
N VAL A 96 2.03 -6.42 -0.26
CA VAL A 96 3.12 -5.87 0.53
C VAL A 96 3.94 -7.01 1.13
N VAL A 97 5.24 -6.90 1.03
CA VAL A 97 6.19 -7.86 1.61
C VAL A 97 7.15 -7.10 2.51
N VAL A 98 7.36 -7.60 3.71
CA VAL A 98 8.28 -7.00 4.70
C VAL A 98 9.25 -8.08 5.14
N GLU A 99 10.52 -7.73 5.18
CA GLU A 99 11.59 -8.59 5.70
C GLU A 99 11.34 -8.94 7.17
N SER A 100 11.67 -10.18 7.55
CA SER A 100 11.31 -10.73 8.86
C SER A 100 11.74 -9.85 10.05
N PRO A 101 12.97 -9.34 10.14
CA PRO A 101 13.40 -8.49 11.25
C PRO A 101 12.63 -7.16 11.36
N ALA A 102 12.07 -6.66 10.26
CA ALA A 102 11.39 -5.37 10.21
C ALA A 102 9.85 -5.46 10.33
N ARG A 103 9.26 -6.65 10.46
CA ARG A 103 7.79 -6.83 10.42
C ARG A 103 7.03 -6.02 11.45
N ASP A 104 7.55 -5.84 12.64
CA ASP A 104 6.88 -5.12 13.73
C ASP A 104 7.28 -3.64 13.85
N THR A 105 8.11 -3.15 12.94
CA THR A 105 8.67 -1.78 13.00
C THR A 105 7.84 -0.72 12.28
N ARG A 106 6.59 -1.02 11.87
CA ARG A 106 5.70 -0.15 11.10
C ARG A 106 6.19 0.22 9.70
N VAL A 107 7.22 -0.42 9.19
CA VAL A 107 7.83 -0.10 7.90
C VAL A 107 6.83 -0.12 6.73
N ALA A 108 5.91 -1.08 6.72
CA ALA A 108 4.85 -1.11 5.71
C ALA A 108 3.92 0.11 5.82
N THR A 109 3.49 0.47 7.04
CA THR A 109 2.65 1.66 7.29
C THR A 109 3.35 2.93 6.80
N THR A 110 4.64 3.08 7.11
CA THR A 110 5.46 4.20 6.63
C THR A 110 5.46 4.29 5.11
N LEU A 111 5.56 3.16 4.41
CA LEU A 111 5.54 3.14 2.95
C LEU A 111 4.19 3.56 2.37
N TYR A 112 3.08 3.08 2.93
CA TYR A 112 1.73 3.51 2.54
C TYR A 112 1.52 5.00 2.77
N GLU A 113 1.83 5.49 3.98
CA GLU A 113 1.70 6.91 4.32
C GLU A 113 2.55 7.79 3.41
N HIS A 114 3.79 7.37 3.11
CA HIS A 114 4.64 8.12 2.19
C HIS A 114 4.02 8.26 0.79
N LEU A 115 3.44 7.19 0.25
CA LEU A 115 2.78 7.24 -1.06
C LEU A 115 1.57 8.16 -1.06
N ILE A 116 0.79 8.15 0.01
CA ILE A 116 -0.39 9.01 0.15
C ILE A 116 0.02 10.47 0.35
N LEU A 117 0.97 10.74 1.24
CA LEU A 117 1.29 12.10 1.67
C LEU A 117 2.26 12.81 0.74
N ALA A 118 3.32 12.13 0.29
CA ALA A 118 4.38 12.71 -0.53
C ALA A 118 4.14 12.55 -2.03
N LYS A 119 3.44 11.49 -2.47
CA LYS A 119 3.10 11.27 -3.87
C LYS A 119 1.66 11.66 -4.22
N ASP A 120 0.88 12.09 -3.24
CA ASP A 120 -0.55 12.45 -3.36
C ASP A 120 -1.39 11.39 -4.07
N LEU A 121 -1.09 10.11 -3.79
CA LEU A 121 -1.83 8.99 -4.36
C LEU A 121 -3.06 8.67 -3.52
N ILE A 122 -4.13 8.28 -4.19
CA ILE A 122 -5.23 7.54 -3.55
C ILE A 122 -4.87 6.07 -3.62
N LEU A 123 -4.67 5.45 -2.45
CA LEU A 123 -4.40 4.02 -2.38
C LEU A 123 -5.70 3.25 -2.16
N MET A 124 -5.90 2.21 -2.94
CA MET A 124 -7.02 1.29 -2.83
C MET A 124 -6.48 -0.10 -2.47
N SER A 125 -7.17 -0.80 -1.57
CA SER A 125 -6.85 -2.20 -1.27
C SER A 125 -7.17 -3.10 -2.47
N ASP A 126 -6.61 -4.31 -2.49
CA ASP A 126 -7.14 -5.37 -3.33
C ASP A 126 -8.48 -5.88 -2.76
N HIS A 127 -9.08 -6.85 -3.45
CA HIS A 127 -10.35 -7.47 -3.05
C HIS A 127 -10.17 -8.63 -2.08
N GLU A 128 -8.95 -9.13 -1.93
CA GLU A 128 -8.60 -10.26 -1.08
C GLU A 128 -7.53 -9.83 -0.08
N GLN A 129 -7.96 -9.58 1.16
CA GLN A 129 -7.05 -9.12 2.19
C GLN A 129 -6.64 -10.26 3.12
N TYR A 130 -5.39 -10.65 3.05
CA TYR A 130 -4.78 -11.51 4.07
C TYR A 130 -4.63 -10.76 5.40
N SER A 131 -4.54 -11.49 6.50
CA SER A 131 -4.48 -10.93 7.86
C SER A 131 -3.40 -9.84 8.03
N GLY A 132 -2.25 -9.98 7.37
CA GLY A 132 -1.20 -8.97 7.38
C GLY A 132 -1.63 -7.66 6.72
N GLY A 133 -2.28 -7.73 5.56
CA GLY A 133 -2.85 -6.58 4.86
C GLY A 133 -3.95 -5.89 5.67
N GLN A 134 -4.87 -6.67 6.23
CA GLN A 134 -5.92 -6.15 7.13
C GLN A 134 -5.32 -5.37 8.30
N GLY A 135 -4.25 -5.91 8.92
CA GLY A 135 -3.56 -5.27 10.03
C GLY A 135 -2.93 -3.92 9.65
N ILE A 136 -2.39 -3.78 8.44
CA ILE A 136 -1.83 -2.51 7.94
C ILE A 136 -2.94 -1.48 7.77
N TRP A 137 -4.03 -1.81 7.08
CA TRP A 137 -5.15 -0.90 6.85
C TRP A 137 -5.79 -0.41 8.15
N ARG A 138 -6.03 -1.33 9.12
CA ARG A 138 -6.52 -0.95 10.45
C ARG A 138 -5.56 -0.01 11.17
N ARG A 139 -4.27 -0.28 11.09
CA ARG A 139 -3.25 0.56 11.74
C ARG A 139 -3.21 1.95 11.13
N ILE A 140 -3.28 2.07 9.81
CA ILE A 140 -3.33 3.37 9.13
C ILE A 140 -4.59 4.13 9.58
N ALA A 141 -5.76 3.50 9.54
CA ALA A 141 -7.03 4.10 9.95
C ALA A 141 -7.00 4.59 11.40
N ARG A 142 -6.42 3.81 12.31
CA ARG A 142 -6.36 4.10 13.76
C ARG A 142 -5.30 5.12 14.13
N SER A 143 -4.13 5.07 13.51
CA SER A 143 -2.94 5.77 14.01
C SER A 143 -2.55 6.99 13.20
N SER A 144 -2.92 7.08 11.93
CA SER A 144 -2.51 8.19 11.09
C SER A 144 -3.40 9.41 11.32
N LYS A 145 -2.75 10.55 11.64
CA LYS A 145 -3.45 11.84 11.76
C LYS A 145 -3.64 12.54 10.41
N HIS A 146 -2.88 12.11 9.40
CA HIS A 146 -2.78 12.78 8.11
C HIS A 146 -3.37 11.96 6.95
N VAL A 147 -3.88 10.76 7.26
CA VAL A 147 -4.52 9.86 6.28
C VAL A 147 -5.91 9.51 6.76
N LYS A 148 -6.88 9.61 5.86
CA LYS A 148 -8.25 9.12 6.06
C LYS A 148 -8.43 7.83 5.30
N VAL A 149 -9.12 6.88 5.92
CA VAL A 149 -9.47 5.60 5.31
C VAL A 149 -10.99 5.50 5.22
N PHE A 150 -11.48 4.97 4.11
CA PHE A 150 -12.90 4.75 3.87
C PHE A 150 -13.13 3.32 3.40
N VAL A 151 -14.32 2.81 3.65
CA VAL A 151 -14.79 1.51 3.13
C VAL A 151 -15.79 1.79 2.02
N LEU A 152 -15.50 1.31 0.82
CA LEU A 152 -16.31 1.53 -0.39
C LEU A 152 -16.76 0.19 -0.97
N ASN A 153 -18.05 0.08 -1.28
CA ASN A 153 -18.55 -0.97 -2.15
C ASN A 153 -18.49 -0.48 -3.60
N THR A 154 -17.60 -1.06 -4.38
CA THR A 154 -17.36 -0.66 -5.77
C THR A 154 -18.46 -1.11 -6.74
N GLU A 155 -19.29 -2.09 -6.36
CA GLU A 155 -20.39 -2.58 -7.19
C GLU A 155 -21.56 -1.58 -7.24
N ASN A 156 -21.89 -0.96 -6.09
CA ASN A 156 -22.94 0.05 -6.04
C ASN A 156 -22.44 1.49 -5.93
N GLY A 157 -21.14 1.68 -5.69
CA GLY A 157 -20.51 3.00 -5.55
C GLY A 157 -20.81 3.71 -4.24
N HIS A 158 -21.25 3.00 -3.20
CA HIS A 158 -21.57 3.62 -1.91
C HIS A 158 -20.51 3.35 -0.87
N PHE A 159 -20.19 4.38 -0.08
CA PHE A 159 -19.36 4.24 1.12
C PHE A 159 -20.17 3.64 2.27
N TYR A 160 -19.48 2.92 3.16
CA TYR A 160 -20.08 2.51 4.42
C TYR A 160 -20.57 3.74 5.21
N PRO A 161 -21.76 3.72 5.80
CA PRO A 161 -22.71 2.63 6.01
C PRO A 161 -23.65 2.33 4.81
N TYR A 162 -23.31 2.72 3.60
CA TYR A 162 -24.00 2.49 2.32
C TYR A 162 -25.34 3.23 2.18
N ASP A 163 -25.53 4.29 2.93
CA ASP A 163 -26.72 5.17 2.98
C ASP A 163 -26.55 6.50 2.25
N GLY A 164 -25.38 6.70 1.62
CA GLY A 164 -25.02 7.93 0.90
C GLY A 164 -24.10 8.86 1.69
N GLU A 165 -23.85 8.60 2.96
CA GLU A 165 -22.84 9.30 3.73
C GLU A 165 -21.44 8.72 3.47
N ARG A 166 -20.41 9.51 3.77
CA ARG A 166 -19.02 9.11 3.65
C ARG A 166 -18.33 9.19 5.00
N VAL A 167 -18.37 8.06 5.72
CA VAL A 167 -17.81 7.95 7.07
C VAL A 167 -16.36 7.48 7.01
N CYS A 168 -15.47 8.16 7.74
CA CYS A 168 -14.10 7.69 7.91
C CYS A 168 -14.09 6.42 8.77
N TYR A 169 -13.34 5.43 8.31
CA TYR A 169 -13.04 4.24 9.09
C TYR A 169 -11.93 4.54 10.10
N ASP A 170 -12.17 4.24 11.36
CA ASP A 170 -11.26 4.46 12.48
C ASP A 170 -10.42 3.21 12.85
N GLY A 171 -10.57 2.13 12.10
CA GLY A 171 -9.87 0.87 12.33
C GLY A 171 -10.59 -0.10 13.27
N GLU A 172 -11.75 0.27 13.84
CA GLU A 172 -12.49 -0.52 14.84
C GLU A 172 -14.01 -0.48 14.67
N SER A 173 -14.58 0.66 14.33
CA SER A 173 -16.05 0.90 14.40
C SER A 173 -16.87 0.09 13.40
N ILE A 174 -16.26 -0.37 12.31
CA ILE A 174 -16.94 -1.18 11.30
C ILE A 174 -16.69 -2.66 11.60
N PRO A 175 -17.74 -3.49 11.72
CA PRO A 175 -17.56 -4.93 11.90
C PRO A 175 -16.68 -5.55 10.79
N GLU A 176 -15.80 -6.45 11.16
CA GLU A 176 -14.89 -7.11 10.20
C GLU A 176 -15.65 -7.82 9.08
N SER A 177 -16.82 -8.40 9.39
CA SER A 177 -17.72 -9.02 8.41
C SER A 177 -18.25 -8.04 7.38
N GLU A 178 -18.22 -6.74 7.60
CA GLU A 178 -18.61 -5.72 6.64
C GLU A 178 -17.48 -5.25 5.74
N ILE A 179 -16.22 -5.51 6.11
CA ILE A 179 -15.02 -5.07 5.40
C ILE A 179 -14.34 -6.23 4.70
N TRP A 180 -14.17 -7.37 5.43
CA TRP A 180 -13.32 -8.46 4.97
C TRP A 180 -14.14 -9.65 4.49
N SER A 181 -13.75 -10.23 3.36
CA SER A 181 -14.18 -11.58 3.01
C SER A 181 -13.45 -12.59 3.87
N LEU A 182 -14.19 -13.49 4.51
CA LEU A 182 -13.63 -14.60 5.30
C LEU A 182 -13.20 -15.77 4.40
N SER A 183 -13.68 -15.78 3.15
CA SER A 183 -13.33 -16.76 2.14
C SER A 183 -13.14 -16.06 0.79
N PRO A 184 -12.13 -16.47 -0.01
CA PRO A 184 -11.93 -15.93 -1.37
C PRO A 184 -13.14 -16.12 -2.28
N ASP A 185 -14.02 -17.08 -1.97
CA ASP A 185 -15.21 -17.43 -2.77
C ASP A 185 -16.47 -16.70 -2.32
N GLU A 186 -16.44 -15.99 -1.20
CA GLU A 186 -17.61 -15.32 -0.68
C GLU A 186 -17.70 -13.84 -1.06
N SER A 187 -18.94 -13.38 -1.16
CA SER A 187 -19.52 -12.25 -1.87
C SER A 187 -19.18 -10.83 -1.42
N ARG A 188 -18.10 -10.58 -0.70
CA ARG A 188 -17.66 -9.21 -0.39
C ARG A 188 -16.59 -8.69 -1.33
N ARG A 189 -16.56 -9.26 -2.50
CA ARG A 189 -15.56 -8.97 -3.54
C ARG A 189 -15.61 -7.53 -4.08
N GLY A 190 -16.72 -6.83 -3.87
CA GLY A 190 -16.86 -5.41 -4.22
C GLY A 190 -16.35 -4.44 -3.15
N ILE A 191 -16.06 -4.91 -1.93
CA ILE A 191 -15.64 -4.03 -0.84
C ILE A 191 -14.12 -3.80 -0.92
N VAL A 192 -13.74 -2.53 -0.92
CA VAL A 192 -12.33 -2.09 -0.88
C VAL A 192 -12.15 -1.02 0.19
N LEU A 193 -10.94 -0.93 0.75
CA LEU A 193 -10.55 0.21 1.55
C LEU A 193 -9.86 1.22 0.62
N VAL A 194 -10.12 2.49 0.86
CA VAL A 194 -9.54 3.59 0.11
C VAL A 194 -8.93 4.58 1.08
N ALA A 195 -7.67 4.92 0.87
CA ALA A 195 -6.95 5.88 1.70
C ALA A 195 -6.57 7.13 0.91
N GLU A 196 -6.76 8.28 1.54
CA GLU A 196 -6.39 9.59 1.03
C GLU A 196 -5.70 10.45 2.07
N LYS A 197 -5.00 11.47 1.62
CA LYS A 197 -4.49 12.53 2.50
C LYS A 197 -5.67 13.27 3.15
N ALA A 198 -5.61 13.43 4.48
CA ALA A 198 -6.58 14.26 5.20
C ALA A 198 -6.47 15.71 4.71
N CYS A 199 -7.61 16.33 4.39
CA CYS A 199 -7.65 17.78 4.19
C CYS A 199 -7.41 18.46 5.55
N GLU A 200 -6.52 19.41 5.61
CA GLU A 200 -6.33 20.31 6.76
C GLU A 200 -7.54 21.21 6.94
#